data_6c6000412b42aa649385a6ec9c9024b0
#
_entry.id   6c6000412b42aa649385a6ec9c9024b0
#
_cell.length_a   1.000
_cell.length_b   1.000
_cell.length_c   1.000
_cell.angle_alpha   90.00
_cell.angle_beta   90.00
_cell.angle_gamma   90.00
#
_symmetry.space_group_name_H-M   'P 1'
#
loop_
_entity.id
_entity.type
_entity.pdbx_description
1 polymer ?
#
loop_
_entity_poly.entity_id
_entity_poly.type
_entity_poly.pdbx_seq_one_letter_code
_entity_poly.pdbx_strand_id
1 'polypeptide(L)'
;LLASLLTLIATAPISAQINLYTHRHYDSDKILFEKFTKETGIKINVIKGSADQLIQRMISEGKNSPADILLTVDAGRLHRAKEAGVLQSIISKAINKNVPSEMRDPDGFWYGLTVRARVIVYAKDRINSNELSTYEDLANAKWKGKIAIRSSGNIYNQSLMASLIEANGSRRALRWAIGIRKNMARAPRGNDRDQVRAVAAGLADIAVVNTYYLGILANS
;
A
#
# COMPACT_ATOMS: atom_id res chain seq x y z
N LEU A 1 -53.02 31.66 37.49
CA LEU A 1 -52.83 30.43 36.66
C LEU A 1 -51.65 30.66 35.77
N LEU A 2 -50.44 30.20 36.21
CA LEU A 2 -49.24 30.15 35.37
C LEU A 2 -49.25 28.82 34.60
N ALA A 3 -49.35 28.87 33.29
CA ALA A 3 -49.16 27.71 32.41
C ALA A 3 -47.67 27.58 32.08
N SER A 4 -47.00 26.54 32.65
CA SER A 4 -45.62 26.16 32.30
C SER A 4 -45.62 25.52 30.92
N LEU A 5 -45.03 26.20 29.96
CA LEU A 5 -44.76 25.68 28.62
C LEU A 5 -43.54 24.74 28.69
N LEU A 6 -43.75 23.43 28.70
CA LEU A 6 -42.68 22.42 28.59
C LEU A 6 -42.21 22.36 27.15
N THR A 7 -41.11 23.01 26.81
CA THR A 7 -40.45 22.87 25.51
C THR A 7 -39.76 21.50 25.42
N LEU A 8 -40.32 20.58 24.66
CA LEU A 8 -39.69 19.31 24.30
C LEU A 8 -38.54 19.60 23.32
N ILE A 9 -37.31 19.60 23.80
CA ILE A 9 -36.13 19.66 22.94
C ILE A 9 -36.00 18.27 22.30
N ALA A 10 -36.44 18.15 21.06
CA ALA A 10 -36.19 16.97 20.23
C ALA A 10 -34.68 16.92 19.91
N THR A 11 -33.94 16.12 20.63
CA THR A 11 -32.55 15.79 20.25
C THR A 11 -32.57 14.97 18.97
N ALA A 12 -32.21 15.61 17.84
CA ALA A 12 -31.98 14.84 16.62
C ALA A 12 -30.91 13.75 16.89
N PRO A 13 -31.10 12.52 16.41
CA PRO A 13 -30.10 11.47 16.60
C PRO A 13 -28.80 11.93 15.92
N ILE A 14 -27.71 12.03 16.68
CA ILE A 14 -26.38 12.24 16.13
C ILE A 14 -26.07 10.97 15.32
N SER A 15 -26.14 11.10 13.99
CA SER A 15 -25.77 10.00 13.10
C SER A 15 -24.30 9.72 13.30
N ALA A 16 -23.95 8.56 13.80
CA ALA A 16 -22.55 8.14 13.96
C ALA A 16 -21.86 8.18 12.58
N GLN A 17 -20.66 8.72 12.56
CA GLN A 17 -19.85 8.88 11.35
C GLN A 17 -18.42 8.44 11.62
N ILE A 18 -17.79 7.81 10.63
CA ILE A 18 -16.38 7.43 10.63
C ILE A 18 -15.66 8.26 9.57
N ASN A 19 -14.58 8.94 9.94
CA ASN A 19 -13.69 9.65 9.03
C ASN A 19 -12.56 8.73 8.58
N LEU A 20 -12.61 8.28 7.34
CA LEU A 20 -11.65 7.38 6.73
C LEU A 20 -10.65 8.16 5.87
N TYR A 21 -9.38 8.23 6.32
CA TYR A 21 -8.28 8.78 5.55
C TYR A 21 -7.71 7.72 4.62
N THR A 22 -7.76 7.94 3.29
CA THR A 22 -7.27 6.94 2.32
C THR A 22 -6.73 7.56 1.04
N HIS A 23 -5.69 6.94 0.49
CA HIS A 23 -5.21 7.22 -0.86
C HIS A 23 -5.76 6.22 -1.90
N ARG A 24 -6.55 5.24 -1.47
CA ARG A 24 -7.15 4.24 -2.34
C ARG A 24 -8.28 4.86 -3.18
N HIS A 25 -8.45 4.32 -4.37
CA HIS A 25 -9.38 4.87 -5.37
C HIS A 25 -10.12 3.78 -6.17
N TYR A 26 -10.21 2.57 -5.59
CA TYR A 26 -10.86 1.43 -6.26
C TYR A 26 -12.37 1.43 -5.99
N ASP A 27 -13.16 1.12 -7.02
CA ASP A 27 -14.63 1.03 -6.89
C ASP A 27 -15.05 -0.08 -5.92
N SER A 28 -14.26 -1.16 -5.82
CA SER A 28 -14.47 -2.22 -4.84
C SER A 28 -14.51 -1.71 -3.40
N ASP A 29 -13.71 -0.70 -3.07
CA ASP A 29 -13.69 -0.10 -1.73
C ASP A 29 -15.02 0.63 -1.45
N LYS A 30 -15.58 1.32 -2.46
CA LYS A 30 -16.85 2.02 -2.35
C LYS A 30 -18.00 1.05 -2.04
N ILE A 31 -18.06 -0.08 -2.73
CA ILE A 31 -19.06 -1.13 -2.48
C ILE A 31 -19.01 -1.62 -1.04
N LEU A 32 -17.79 -1.83 -0.49
CA LEU A 32 -17.61 -2.25 0.90
C LEU A 32 -18.08 -1.19 1.89
N PHE A 33 -17.80 0.09 1.63
CA PHE A 33 -18.21 1.19 2.49
C PHE A 33 -19.74 1.38 2.48
N GLU A 34 -20.37 1.26 1.31
CA GLU A 34 -21.83 1.32 1.16
C GLU A 34 -22.51 0.15 1.89
N LYS A 35 -21.94 -1.07 1.78
CA LYS A 35 -22.44 -2.25 2.49
C LYS A 35 -22.36 -2.04 4.01
N PHE A 36 -21.22 -1.58 4.52
CA PHE A 36 -21.04 -1.28 5.95
C PHE A 36 -22.07 -0.26 6.43
N THR A 37 -22.24 0.85 5.71
CA THR A 37 -23.23 1.88 6.06
C THR A 37 -24.65 1.32 6.07
N LYS A 38 -25.01 0.47 5.10
CA LYS A 38 -26.32 -0.16 5.03
C LYS A 38 -26.60 -1.10 6.21
N GLU A 39 -25.57 -1.85 6.64
CA GLU A 39 -25.69 -2.84 7.72
C GLU A 39 -25.68 -2.20 9.13
N THR A 40 -24.98 -1.09 9.31
CA THR A 40 -24.72 -0.50 10.63
C THR A 40 -25.45 0.83 10.85
N GLY A 41 -25.91 1.51 9.80
CA GLY A 41 -26.38 2.90 9.87
C GLY A 41 -25.26 3.93 10.04
N ILE A 42 -24.00 3.52 10.17
CA ILE A 42 -22.85 4.41 10.38
C ILE A 42 -22.35 4.90 9.04
N LYS A 43 -22.26 6.22 8.86
CA LYS A 43 -21.75 6.82 7.62
C LYS A 43 -20.22 6.81 7.60
N ILE A 44 -19.65 6.53 6.43
CA ILE A 44 -18.21 6.66 6.19
C ILE A 44 -17.95 7.93 5.39
N ASN A 45 -17.27 8.90 6.02
CA ASN A 45 -16.76 10.11 5.37
C ASN A 45 -15.35 9.84 4.86
N VAL A 46 -15.17 9.79 3.53
CA VAL A 46 -13.90 9.43 2.90
C VAL A 46 -13.08 10.68 2.58
N ILE A 47 -11.97 10.85 3.24
CA ILE A 47 -11.00 11.93 3.01
C ILE A 47 -9.84 11.37 2.17
N LYS A 48 -9.72 11.85 0.93
CA LYS A 48 -8.72 11.39 -0.03
C LYS A 48 -7.48 12.28 -0.04
N GLY A 49 -6.32 11.65 -0.20
CA GLY A 49 -5.02 12.33 -0.36
C GLY A 49 -3.92 11.33 -0.69
N SER A 50 -2.70 11.76 -0.97
CA SER A 50 -1.59 10.81 -1.04
C SER A 50 -1.30 10.21 0.34
N ALA A 51 -0.85 8.97 0.39
CA ALA A 51 -0.67 8.26 1.67
C ALA A 51 0.28 9.00 2.62
N ASP A 52 1.38 9.53 2.08
CA ASP A 52 2.37 10.22 2.90
C ASP A 52 1.85 11.60 3.37
N GLN A 53 1.05 12.31 2.54
CA GLN A 53 0.39 13.56 2.93
C GLN A 53 -0.66 13.33 4.02
N LEU A 54 -1.43 12.23 3.95
CA LEU A 54 -2.42 11.92 4.99
C LEU A 54 -1.76 11.60 6.33
N ILE A 55 -0.64 10.87 6.33
CA ILE A 55 0.13 10.64 7.56
C ILE A 55 0.67 11.96 8.12
N GLN A 56 1.25 12.82 7.29
CA GLN A 56 1.72 14.13 7.72
C GLN A 56 0.60 15.02 8.26
N ARG A 57 -0.57 14.96 7.64
CA ARG A 57 -1.77 15.64 8.11
C ARG A 57 -2.18 15.16 9.49
N MET A 58 -2.25 13.85 9.75
CA MET A 58 -2.55 13.29 11.06
C MET A 58 -1.52 13.72 12.12
N ILE A 59 -0.23 13.77 11.75
CA ILE A 59 0.83 14.30 12.64
C ILE A 59 0.58 15.76 12.99
N SER A 60 0.26 16.59 12.01
CA SER A 60 0.01 18.04 12.22
C SER A 60 -1.28 18.30 13.01
N GLU A 61 -2.32 17.50 12.79
CA GLU A 61 -3.59 17.58 13.53
C GLU A 61 -3.43 17.09 14.98
N GLY A 62 -2.49 16.18 15.23
CA GLY A 62 -2.19 15.63 16.54
C GLY A 62 -3.44 15.01 17.21
N LYS A 63 -3.66 15.37 18.47
CA LYS A 63 -4.83 14.88 19.26
C LYS A 63 -6.17 15.40 18.73
N ASN A 64 -6.16 16.42 17.89
CA ASN A 64 -7.37 17.00 17.29
C ASN A 64 -7.65 16.40 15.90
N SER A 65 -6.91 15.39 15.47
CA SER A 65 -7.16 14.74 14.18
C SER A 65 -8.58 14.15 14.17
N PRO A 66 -9.39 14.49 13.17
CA PRO A 66 -10.71 13.87 13.01
C PRO A 66 -10.64 12.49 12.38
N ALA A 67 -9.45 11.97 12.05
CA ALA A 67 -9.28 10.67 11.42
C ALA A 67 -9.57 9.54 12.41
N ASP A 68 -10.56 8.71 12.10
CA ASP A 68 -10.86 7.49 12.86
C ASP A 68 -10.09 6.29 12.30
N ILE A 69 -9.89 6.24 10.97
CA ILE A 69 -9.21 5.13 10.29
C ILE A 69 -8.26 5.67 9.24
N LEU A 70 -7.04 5.13 9.20
CA LEU A 70 -6.10 5.28 8.08
C LEU A 70 -6.08 3.98 7.26
N LEU A 71 -6.60 4.02 6.03
CA LEU A 71 -6.55 2.90 5.08
C LEU A 71 -5.49 3.18 4.02
N THR A 72 -4.38 2.48 4.08
CA THR A 72 -3.27 2.68 3.16
C THR A 72 -2.76 1.35 2.59
N VAL A 73 -1.71 1.39 1.81
CA VAL A 73 -1.01 0.21 1.29
C VAL A 73 0.42 0.18 1.80
N ASP A 74 0.90 -1.05 2.00
CA ASP A 74 2.26 -1.35 2.43
C ASP A 74 2.50 -1.19 3.93
N ALA A 75 3.03 -2.26 4.55
CA ALA A 75 3.35 -2.29 5.97
C ALA A 75 4.37 -1.20 6.37
N GLY A 76 5.28 -0.81 5.47
CA GLY A 76 6.24 0.26 5.72
C GLY A 76 5.59 1.63 5.96
N ARG A 77 4.42 1.91 5.37
CA ARG A 77 3.65 3.13 5.69
C ARG A 77 2.95 3.04 7.03
N LEU A 78 2.38 1.89 7.33
CA LEU A 78 1.73 1.64 8.62
C LEU A 78 2.75 1.70 9.76
N HIS A 79 3.94 1.14 9.57
CA HIS A 79 5.04 1.26 10.51
C HIS A 79 5.42 2.73 10.74
N ARG A 80 5.59 3.55 9.69
CA ARG A 80 5.87 5.00 9.84
C ARG A 80 4.77 5.74 10.59
N ALA A 81 3.50 5.40 10.36
CA ALA A 81 2.39 5.98 11.10
C ALA A 81 2.41 5.58 12.59
N LYS A 82 2.77 4.32 12.90
CA LYS A 82 3.00 3.86 14.28
C LYS A 82 4.12 4.62 14.95
N GLU A 83 5.30 4.72 14.33
CA GLU A 83 6.46 5.44 14.85
C GLU A 83 6.18 6.94 15.05
N ALA A 84 5.33 7.52 14.22
CA ALA A 84 4.88 8.91 14.38
C ALA A 84 3.85 9.10 15.50
N GLY A 85 3.40 8.04 16.18
CA GLY A 85 2.48 8.10 17.30
C GLY A 85 1.04 8.52 16.91
N VAL A 86 0.67 8.37 15.61
CA VAL A 86 -0.67 8.76 15.13
C VAL A 86 -1.67 7.61 15.09
N LEU A 87 -1.24 6.41 15.48
CA LEU A 87 -2.10 5.23 15.58
C LEU A 87 -2.29 4.86 17.06
N GLN A 88 -3.44 4.26 17.36
CA GLN A 88 -3.70 3.64 18.67
C GLN A 88 -3.79 2.12 18.53
N SER A 89 -3.40 1.40 19.58
CA SER A 89 -3.54 -0.05 19.64
C SER A 89 -5.01 -0.45 19.79
N ILE A 90 -5.45 -1.42 19.00
CA ILE A 90 -6.79 -1.99 19.06
C ILE A 90 -6.65 -3.50 19.14
N ILE A 91 -7.30 -4.11 20.13
CA ILE A 91 -7.38 -5.56 20.27
C ILE A 91 -8.81 -5.99 19.92
N SER A 92 -8.96 -6.74 18.84
CA SER A 92 -10.25 -7.26 18.38
C SER A 92 -10.18 -8.77 18.17
N LYS A 93 -11.03 -9.52 18.88
CA LYS A 93 -11.14 -10.97 18.67
C LYS A 93 -11.52 -11.33 17.24
N ALA A 94 -12.40 -10.54 16.60
CA ALA A 94 -12.82 -10.75 15.21
C ALA A 94 -11.67 -10.53 14.23
N ILE A 95 -10.92 -9.45 14.39
CA ILE A 95 -9.76 -9.16 13.54
C ILE A 95 -8.66 -10.22 13.76
N ASN A 96 -8.35 -10.54 15.00
CA ASN A 96 -7.32 -11.52 15.35
C ASN A 96 -7.62 -12.93 14.83
N LYS A 97 -8.91 -13.29 14.72
CA LYS A 97 -9.33 -14.56 14.12
C LYS A 97 -9.13 -14.60 12.60
N ASN A 98 -9.31 -13.45 11.92
CA ASN A 98 -9.36 -13.39 10.46
C ASN A 98 -8.08 -12.86 9.82
N VAL A 99 -7.20 -12.18 10.56
CA VAL A 99 -5.92 -11.65 10.07
C VAL A 99 -4.78 -12.45 10.69
N PRO A 100 -3.97 -13.18 9.88
CA PRO A 100 -2.81 -13.91 10.37
C PRO A 100 -1.84 -13.04 11.17
N SER A 101 -1.14 -13.62 12.15
CA SER A 101 -0.19 -12.92 13.02
C SER A 101 0.90 -12.19 12.24
N GLU A 102 1.35 -12.80 11.14
CA GLU A 102 2.41 -12.28 10.26
C GLU A 102 1.97 -11.04 9.46
N MET A 103 0.66 -10.77 9.41
CA MET A 103 0.06 -9.66 8.67
C MET A 103 -0.51 -8.57 9.56
N ARG A 104 -0.10 -8.54 10.81
CA ARG A 104 -0.53 -7.51 11.76
C ARG A 104 0.61 -7.09 12.68
N ASP A 105 0.50 -5.89 13.18
CA ASP A 105 1.41 -5.41 14.21
C ASP A 105 1.24 -6.23 15.49
N PRO A 106 2.33 -6.71 16.12
CA PRO A 106 2.24 -7.49 17.34
C PRO A 106 1.57 -6.74 18.51
N ASP A 107 1.71 -5.42 18.54
CA ASP A 107 1.11 -4.54 19.55
C ASP A 107 -0.29 -4.02 19.14
N GLY A 108 -0.83 -4.45 18.00
CA GLY A 108 -2.18 -4.14 17.54
C GLY A 108 -2.39 -2.75 16.93
N PHE A 109 -1.34 -2.05 16.50
CA PHE A 109 -1.45 -0.72 15.91
C PHE A 109 -1.95 -0.73 14.46
N TRP A 110 -1.77 -1.84 13.73
CA TRP A 110 -2.25 -1.97 12.35
C TRP A 110 -2.51 -3.42 11.95
N TYR A 111 -3.31 -3.60 10.90
CA TYR A 111 -3.73 -4.89 10.37
C TYR A 111 -3.67 -4.90 8.85
N GLY A 112 -3.09 -5.97 8.26
CA GLY A 112 -3.08 -6.20 6.83
C GLY A 112 -4.33 -6.92 6.37
N LEU A 113 -5.10 -6.31 5.48
CA LEU A 113 -6.36 -6.86 4.98
C LEU A 113 -6.22 -7.59 3.65
N THR A 114 -5.16 -7.29 2.89
CA THR A 114 -4.90 -7.88 1.57
C THR A 114 -3.41 -8.09 1.35
N VAL A 115 -3.07 -9.06 0.52
CA VAL A 115 -1.69 -9.39 0.16
C VAL A 115 -1.43 -9.11 -1.31
N ARG A 116 -0.24 -8.65 -1.62
CA ARG A 116 0.31 -8.57 -2.97
C ARG A 116 1.76 -9.03 -2.96
N ALA A 117 2.22 -9.59 -4.06
CA ALA A 117 3.64 -9.86 -4.24
C ALA A 117 4.25 -8.88 -5.25
N ARG A 118 5.51 -8.53 -5.06
CA ARG A 118 6.31 -8.00 -6.15
C ARG A 118 6.82 -9.19 -6.95
N VAL A 119 6.73 -9.10 -8.26
CA VAL A 119 7.11 -10.21 -9.14
C VAL A 119 8.00 -9.71 -10.25
N ILE A 120 8.77 -10.62 -10.82
CA ILE A 120 9.53 -10.40 -12.03
C ILE A 120 8.60 -10.68 -13.20
N VAL A 121 8.39 -9.68 -14.06
CA VAL A 121 7.70 -9.83 -15.34
C VAL A 121 8.72 -9.69 -16.46
N TYR A 122 8.52 -10.41 -17.54
CA TYR A 122 9.48 -10.45 -18.66
C TYR A 122 8.79 -10.63 -20.01
N ALA A 123 9.47 -10.25 -21.06
CA ALA A 123 9.03 -10.44 -22.43
C ALA A 123 9.32 -11.88 -22.86
N LYS A 124 8.27 -12.68 -23.12
CA LYS A 124 8.37 -14.12 -23.44
C LYS A 124 9.11 -14.42 -24.75
N ASP A 125 9.11 -13.47 -25.65
CA ASP A 125 9.77 -13.53 -26.95
C ASP A 125 11.27 -13.17 -26.90
N ARG A 126 11.73 -12.57 -25.80
CA ARG A 126 13.11 -12.07 -25.65
C ARG A 126 13.88 -12.69 -24.47
N ILE A 127 13.19 -13.26 -23.51
CA ILE A 127 13.78 -13.88 -22.31
C ILE A 127 13.26 -15.29 -22.12
N ASN A 128 14.19 -16.24 -21.99
CA ASN A 128 13.87 -17.59 -21.57
C ASN A 128 13.60 -17.61 -20.06
N SER A 129 12.42 -18.12 -19.64
CA SER A 129 12.02 -18.19 -18.23
C SER A 129 13.01 -18.98 -17.36
N ASN A 130 13.69 -19.96 -17.91
CA ASN A 130 14.69 -20.78 -17.21
C ASN A 130 15.94 -20.01 -16.80
N GLU A 131 16.14 -18.80 -17.37
CA GLU A 131 17.24 -17.90 -16.99
C GLU A 131 16.90 -16.99 -15.81
N LEU A 132 15.62 -16.93 -15.43
CA LEU A 132 15.12 -16.11 -14.31
C LEU A 132 14.88 -17.01 -13.10
N SER A 133 15.38 -16.60 -11.94
CA SER A 133 15.14 -17.34 -10.69
C SER A 133 14.72 -16.42 -9.55
N THR A 134 15.66 -15.70 -8.95
CA THR A 134 15.43 -14.88 -7.75
C THR A 134 15.64 -13.39 -8.05
N TYR A 135 15.32 -12.56 -7.07
CA TYR A 135 15.65 -11.14 -7.14
C TYR A 135 17.16 -10.90 -7.25
N GLU A 136 17.95 -11.71 -6.55
CA GLU A 136 19.42 -11.60 -6.52
C GLU A 136 20.01 -11.79 -7.91
N ASP A 137 19.46 -12.67 -8.70
CA ASP A 137 19.85 -12.94 -10.08
C ASP A 137 19.76 -11.73 -10.99
N LEU A 138 18.83 -10.82 -10.72
CA LEU A 138 18.66 -9.59 -11.51
C LEU A 138 19.86 -8.63 -11.39
N ALA A 139 20.74 -8.84 -10.42
CA ALA A 139 21.99 -8.10 -10.28
C ALA A 139 23.10 -8.61 -11.22
N ASN A 140 22.93 -9.78 -11.86
CA ASN A 140 23.90 -10.35 -12.77
C ASN A 140 24.07 -9.48 -14.03
N ALA A 141 25.32 -9.35 -14.49
CA ALA A 141 25.68 -8.53 -15.65
C ALA A 141 25.01 -9.00 -16.96
N LYS A 142 24.53 -10.24 -17.07
CA LYS A 142 23.76 -10.74 -18.22
C LYS A 142 22.49 -9.91 -18.50
N TRP A 143 21.96 -9.22 -17.48
CA TRP A 143 20.79 -8.36 -17.57
C TRP A 143 21.09 -6.89 -17.87
N LYS A 144 22.32 -6.55 -18.24
CA LYS A 144 22.71 -5.16 -18.53
C LYS A 144 21.82 -4.54 -19.62
N GLY A 145 21.22 -3.39 -19.26
CA GLY A 145 20.34 -2.66 -20.19
C GLY A 145 18.95 -3.29 -20.39
N LYS A 146 18.55 -4.29 -19.56
CA LYS A 146 17.30 -5.04 -19.76
C LYS A 146 16.23 -4.77 -18.73
N ILE A 147 16.53 -4.14 -17.60
CA ILE A 147 15.61 -4.02 -16.47
C ILE A 147 14.92 -2.66 -16.43
N ALA A 148 13.59 -2.67 -16.38
CA ALA A 148 12.78 -1.51 -16.00
C ALA A 148 12.30 -1.65 -14.55
N ILE A 149 12.58 -0.63 -13.75
CA ILE A 149 12.16 -0.58 -12.36
C ILE A 149 11.80 0.87 -11.98
N ARG A 150 10.82 1.05 -11.10
CA ARG A 150 10.46 2.39 -10.63
C ARG A 150 11.47 2.91 -9.60
N SER A 151 11.35 4.20 -9.24
CA SER A 151 12.25 4.87 -8.30
C SER A 151 12.36 4.15 -6.94
N SER A 152 13.55 4.14 -6.36
CA SER A 152 13.83 3.71 -4.99
C SER A 152 13.14 4.58 -3.91
N GLY A 153 12.73 5.80 -4.26
CA GLY A 153 11.89 6.62 -3.38
C GLY A 153 10.46 6.09 -3.20
N ASN A 154 10.04 5.07 -3.98
CA ASN A 154 8.73 4.48 -3.83
C ASN A 154 8.71 3.39 -2.77
N ILE A 155 7.65 3.40 -1.93
CA ILE A 155 7.49 2.48 -0.80
C ILE A 155 7.62 1.00 -1.21
N TYR A 156 7.14 0.59 -2.38
CA TYR A 156 7.20 -0.83 -2.81
C TYR A 156 8.65 -1.30 -3.02
N ASN A 157 9.52 -0.44 -3.54
CA ASN A 157 10.94 -0.76 -3.68
C ASN A 157 11.70 -0.62 -2.35
N GLN A 158 11.25 0.26 -1.45
CA GLN A 158 11.79 0.33 -0.10
C GLN A 158 11.49 -0.95 0.68
N SER A 159 10.25 -1.45 0.61
CA SER A 159 9.85 -2.71 1.24
C SER A 159 10.56 -3.91 0.62
N LEU A 160 10.76 -3.95 -0.71
CA LEU A 160 11.59 -4.96 -1.36
C LEU A 160 13.03 -4.91 -0.86
N MET A 161 13.60 -3.72 -0.76
CA MET A 161 14.97 -3.57 -0.24
C MET A 161 15.07 -4.01 1.23
N ALA A 162 14.07 -3.69 2.05
CA ALA A 162 14.02 -4.13 3.45
C ALA A 162 13.97 -5.66 3.55
N SER A 163 13.14 -6.32 2.72
CA SER A 163 13.08 -7.79 2.69
C SER A 163 14.40 -8.44 2.23
N LEU A 164 15.10 -7.83 1.29
CA LEU A 164 16.43 -8.30 0.86
C LEU A 164 17.51 -8.10 1.93
N ILE A 165 17.40 -7.02 2.72
CA ILE A 165 18.29 -6.78 3.87
C ILE A 165 18.04 -7.84 4.93
N GLU A 166 16.79 -8.13 5.26
CA GLU A 166 16.41 -9.14 6.25
C GLU A 166 16.91 -10.54 5.83
N ALA A 167 16.65 -10.92 4.58
CA ALA A 167 17.00 -12.25 4.07
C ALA A 167 18.51 -12.44 3.86
N ASN A 168 19.24 -11.40 3.46
CA ASN A 168 20.60 -11.52 2.93
C ASN A 168 21.64 -10.66 3.66
N GLY A 169 21.21 -9.78 4.54
CA GLY A 169 22.03 -8.78 5.19
C GLY A 169 22.35 -7.57 4.30
N SER A 170 22.61 -6.42 4.94
CA SER A 170 22.76 -5.10 4.28
C SER A 170 23.83 -5.08 3.18
N ARG A 171 24.96 -5.78 3.38
CA ARG A 171 26.05 -5.81 2.40
C ARG A 171 25.64 -6.49 1.09
N ARG A 172 24.89 -7.60 1.14
CA ARG A 172 24.41 -8.30 -0.06
C ARG A 172 23.31 -7.50 -0.73
N ALA A 173 22.37 -6.95 0.02
CA ALA A 173 21.32 -6.10 -0.49
C ALA A 173 21.86 -4.84 -1.19
N LEU A 174 22.91 -4.20 -0.66
CA LEU A 174 23.59 -3.09 -1.31
C LEU A 174 24.22 -3.51 -2.66
N ARG A 175 24.92 -4.67 -2.71
CA ARG A 175 25.48 -5.18 -3.97
C ARG A 175 24.37 -5.44 -5.00
N TRP A 176 23.25 -6.00 -4.57
CA TRP A 176 22.09 -6.18 -5.42
C TRP A 176 21.59 -4.84 -5.99
N ALA A 177 21.39 -3.83 -5.17
CA ALA A 177 20.93 -2.52 -5.61
C ALA A 177 21.90 -1.87 -6.62
N ILE A 178 23.21 -2.00 -6.42
CA ILE A 178 24.23 -1.55 -7.36
C ILE A 178 24.12 -2.32 -8.68
N GLY A 179 23.93 -3.64 -8.64
CA GLY A 179 23.76 -4.48 -9.82
C GLY A 179 22.50 -4.09 -10.59
N ILE A 180 21.36 -3.95 -9.92
CA ILE A 180 20.11 -3.46 -10.54
C ILE A 180 20.35 -2.12 -11.25
N ARG A 181 20.98 -1.15 -10.58
CA ARG A 181 21.28 0.15 -11.18
C ARG A 181 22.08 0.04 -12.47
N LYS A 182 23.08 -0.86 -12.52
CA LYS A 182 23.91 -1.11 -13.71
C LYS A 182 23.12 -1.78 -14.84
N ASN A 183 22.09 -2.56 -14.47
CA ASN A 183 21.30 -3.36 -15.40
C ASN A 183 20.02 -2.64 -15.89
N MET A 184 19.76 -1.43 -15.38
CA MET A 184 18.60 -0.65 -15.84
C MET A 184 18.69 -0.33 -17.34
N ALA A 185 17.59 -0.55 -18.06
CA ALA A 185 17.43 -0.15 -19.46
C ALA A 185 17.29 1.37 -19.61
N ARG A 186 16.81 2.03 -18.55
CA ARG A 186 16.59 3.49 -18.50
C ARG A 186 16.61 3.98 -17.07
N ALA A 187 16.74 5.29 -16.89
CA ALA A 187 16.52 5.92 -15.58
C ALA A 187 15.11 5.58 -15.02
N PRO A 188 14.98 5.33 -13.70
CA PRO A 188 13.69 5.03 -13.09
C PRO A 188 12.69 6.15 -13.30
N ARG A 189 11.53 5.83 -13.84
CA ARG A 189 10.43 6.79 -14.04
C ARG A 189 9.07 6.10 -14.02
N GLY A 190 8.03 6.85 -13.66
CA GLY A 190 6.66 6.37 -13.68
C GLY A 190 6.34 5.35 -12.57
N ASN A 191 5.19 4.73 -12.69
CA ASN A 191 4.66 3.73 -11.78
C ASN A 191 4.87 2.29 -12.30
N ASP A 192 4.35 1.26 -11.63
CA ASP A 192 4.50 -0.13 -12.06
C ASP A 192 3.87 -0.42 -13.43
N ARG A 193 2.73 0.23 -13.78
CA ARG A 193 2.13 0.09 -15.13
C ARG A 193 3.08 0.57 -16.21
N ASP A 194 3.82 1.66 -15.95
CA ASP A 194 4.78 2.20 -16.90
C ASP A 194 6.00 1.29 -17.08
N GLN A 195 6.33 0.46 -16.09
CA GLN A 195 7.37 -0.56 -16.23
C GLN A 195 6.87 -1.72 -17.10
N VAL A 196 5.62 -2.19 -16.90
CA VAL A 196 5.01 -3.23 -17.75
C VAL A 196 4.90 -2.75 -19.20
N ARG A 197 4.43 -1.51 -19.42
CA ARG A 197 4.36 -0.91 -20.76
C ARG A 197 5.74 -0.78 -21.41
N ALA A 198 6.79 -0.48 -20.64
CA ALA A 198 8.15 -0.43 -21.15
C ALA A 198 8.63 -1.80 -21.66
N VAL A 199 8.28 -2.88 -20.98
CA VAL A 199 8.57 -4.26 -21.42
C VAL A 199 7.76 -4.59 -22.68
N ALA A 200 6.47 -4.29 -22.69
CA ALA A 200 5.62 -4.52 -23.87
C ALA A 200 6.09 -3.73 -25.12
N ALA A 201 6.60 -2.53 -24.92
CA ALA A 201 7.12 -1.67 -26.00
C ALA A 201 8.59 -1.98 -26.41
N GLY A 202 9.22 -3.02 -25.85
CA GLY A 202 10.61 -3.37 -26.17
C GLY A 202 11.67 -2.42 -25.59
N LEU A 203 11.29 -1.51 -24.69
CA LEU A 203 12.24 -0.58 -24.05
C LEU A 203 13.02 -1.23 -22.90
N ALA A 204 12.58 -2.39 -22.46
CA ALA A 204 13.21 -3.25 -21.48
C ALA A 204 12.72 -4.68 -21.71
N ASP A 205 13.42 -5.68 -21.19
CA ASP A 205 13.01 -7.07 -21.30
C ASP A 205 12.40 -7.62 -20.02
N ILE A 206 12.74 -6.99 -18.89
CA ILE A 206 12.36 -7.43 -17.53
C ILE A 206 11.85 -6.21 -16.74
N ALA A 207 10.85 -6.42 -15.89
CA ALA A 207 10.45 -5.44 -14.89
C ALA A 207 10.11 -6.07 -13.54
N VAL A 208 10.26 -5.31 -12.45
CA VAL A 208 9.83 -5.69 -11.10
C VAL A 208 8.62 -4.84 -10.72
N VAL A 209 7.47 -5.49 -10.57
CA VAL A 209 6.16 -4.85 -10.37
C VAL A 209 5.29 -5.63 -9.39
N ASN A 210 4.18 -5.03 -8.93
CA ASN A 210 3.20 -5.77 -8.13
C ASN A 210 2.31 -6.64 -9.04
N THR A 211 1.94 -7.83 -8.56
CA THR A 211 1.20 -8.87 -9.30
C THR A 211 -0.03 -8.36 -10.05
N TYR A 212 -0.86 -7.55 -9.41
CA TYR A 212 -2.16 -7.14 -9.94
C TYR A 212 -2.07 -6.20 -11.15
N TYR A 213 -0.92 -5.56 -11.41
CA TYR A 213 -0.79 -4.66 -12.55
C TYR A 213 -0.80 -5.37 -13.90
N LEU A 214 -0.36 -6.63 -13.97
CA LEU A 214 -0.50 -7.44 -15.18
C LEU A 214 -1.96 -7.70 -15.51
N GLY A 215 -2.76 -8.11 -14.52
CA GLY A 215 -4.19 -8.36 -14.72
C GLY A 215 -4.95 -7.11 -15.15
N ILE A 216 -4.63 -5.95 -14.57
CA ILE A 216 -5.26 -4.68 -14.95
C ILE A 216 -4.93 -4.32 -16.42
N LEU A 217 -3.69 -4.49 -16.85
CA LEU A 217 -3.28 -4.13 -18.21
C LEU A 217 -3.70 -5.16 -19.26
N ALA A 218 -3.93 -6.41 -18.88
CA ALA A 218 -4.45 -7.44 -19.78
C ALA A 218 -5.95 -7.24 -20.11
N ASN A 219 -6.68 -6.48 -19.26
CA ASN A 219 -8.11 -6.23 -19.39
C ASN A 219 -8.41 -4.78 -19.84
N SER A 220 -7.42 -4.00 -20.20
CA SER A 220 -7.53 -2.63 -20.71
C SER A 220 -7.11 -2.54 -22.17
#